data_c79df1f5265557cab753335be12aa8f0
#
_entry.id   c79df1f5265557cab753335be12aa8f0
#
_cell.length_a   1.000
_cell.length_b   1.000
_cell.length_c   1.000
_cell.angle_alpha   90.00
_cell.angle_beta   90.00
_cell.angle_gamma   90.00
#
_symmetry.space_group_name_H-M   'P 1'
#
loop_
_entity.id
_entity.type
_entity.pdbx_description
1 polymer ?
#
loop_
_entity_poly.entity_id
_entity_poly.type
_entity_poly.pdbx_seq_one_letter_code
_entity_poly.pdbx_strand_id
1 'polypeptide(L)'
;MIIAGYSLVEDQVPEYWRMATGILAAVIITGTLIELAIPEFQENGFVPMYFLWAFNSLTYSLTTRGTGVFRPIYENLSILGFLSILIGTGANIFFDYTPPESIQPIFGIGWIAMVIGLGYGSYVAWGDKMSSSAE
;
A
#
# COMPACT_ATOMS: atom_id res chain seq x y z
N MET A 1 -10.36 0.90 -1.15
CA MET A 1 -9.29 0.15 -1.83
C MET A 1 -8.58 -0.82 -0.87
N ILE A 2 -7.80 -0.35 0.08
CA ILE A 2 -7.03 -1.16 1.03
C ILE A 2 -7.96 -2.06 1.87
N ILE A 3 -9.01 -1.50 2.44
CA ILE A 3 -10.00 -2.23 3.25
C ILE A 3 -10.66 -3.35 2.45
N ALA A 4 -11.04 -3.07 1.20
CA ALA A 4 -11.63 -4.07 0.32
C ALA A 4 -10.64 -5.21 -0.01
N GLY A 5 -9.39 -4.88 -0.27
CA GLY A 5 -8.34 -5.88 -0.50
C GLY A 5 -8.12 -6.78 0.70
N TYR A 6 -8.13 -6.23 1.90
CA TYR A 6 -7.94 -7.00 3.12
C TYR A 6 -9.12 -7.87 3.50
N SER A 7 -10.34 -7.44 3.22
CA SER A 7 -11.51 -8.28 3.49
C SER A 7 -11.58 -9.54 2.60
N LEU A 8 -10.90 -9.53 1.45
CA LEU A 8 -10.80 -10.70 0.56
C LEU A 8 -9.93 -11.83 1.12
N VAL A 9 -9.00 -11.52 2.00
CA VAL A 9 -8.04 -12.46 2.58
C VAL A 9 -8.21 -12.62 4.09
N GLU A 10 -9.40 -12.30 4.58
CA GLU A 10 -9.73 -12.28 6.00
C GLU A 10 -9.35 -13.57 6.74
N ASP A 11 -9.58 -14.71 6.12
CA ASP A 11 -9.33 -16.02 6.73
C ASP A 11 -7.87 -16.47 6.66
N GLN A 12 -7.01 -15.75 5.94
CA GLN A 12 -5.65 -16.19 5.61
C GLN A 12 -4.56 -15.38 6.30
N VAL A 13 -4.92 -14.26 6.91
CA VAL A 13 -3.98 -13.35 7.55
C VAL A 13 -4.43 -13.03 8.97
N PRO A 14 -3.50 -13.02 9.95
CA PRO A 14 -3.84 -12.66 11.31
C PRO A 14 -4.54 -11.31 11.42
N GLU A 15 -5.56 -11.24 12.24
CA GLU A 15 -6.40 -10.05 12.41
C GLU A 15 -5.59 -8.80 12.82
N TYR A 16 -4.56 -8.97 13.64
CA TYR A 16 -3.73 -7.84 14.08
C TYR A 16 -3.01 -7.13 12.93
N TRP A 17 -2.61 -7.86 11.88
CA TRP A 17 -1.98 -7.23 10.70
C TRP A 17 -3.00 -6.43 9.90
N ARG A 18 -4.20 -6.96 9.77
CA ARG A 18 -5.31 -6.26 9.12
C ARG A 18 -5.67 -4.98 9.87
N MET A 19 -5.77 -5.06 11.19
CA MET A 19 -6.02 -3.89 12.04
C MET A 19 -4.88 -2.87 11.96
N ALA A 20 -3.63 -3.31 12.08
CA ALA A 20 -2.47 -2.43 12.01
C ALA A 20 -2.41 -1.68 10.67
N THR A 21 -2.65 -2.37 9.58
CA THR A 21 -2.67 -1.75 8.24
C THR A 21 -3.84 -0.78 8.10
N GLY A 22 -5.01 -1.13 8.62
CA GLY A 22 -6.17 -0.24 8.62
C GLY A 22 -5.93 1.05 9.40
N ILE A 23 -5.33 0.94 10.59
CA ILE A 23 -4.98 2.10 11.43
C ILE A 23 -3.94 2.97 10.73
N LEU A 24 -2.86 2.38 10.22
CA LEU A 24 -1.82 3.13 9.51
C LEU A 24 -2.37 3.83 8.27
N ALA A 25 -3.23 3.16 7.49
CA ALA A 25 -3.89 3.76 6.35
C ALA A 25 -4.78 4.94 6.74
N ALA A 26 -5.55 4.81 7.83
CA ALA A 26 -6.39 5.89 8.34
C ALA A 26 -5.56 7.10 8.80
N VAL A 27 -4.44 6.87 9.49
CA VAL A 27 -3.51 7.93 9.91
C VAL A 27 -2.93 8.65 8.70
N ILE A 28 -2.50 7.93 7.67
CA ILE A 28 -1.93 8.51 6.46
C ILE A 28 -2.97 9.34 5.70
N ILE A 29 -4.17 8.81 5.51
CA ILE A 29 -5.25 9.52 4.81
C ILE A 29 -5.59 10.81 5.57
N THR A 30 -5.76 10.72 6.90
CA THR A 30 -6.05 11.89 7.73
C THR A 30 -4.93 12.91 7.67
N GLY A 31 -3.68 12.48 7.79
CA GLY A 31 -2.51 13.33 7.69
C GLY A 31 -2.40 14.04 6.33
N THR A 32 -2.63 13.31 5.24
CA THR A 32 -2.62 13.89 3.89
C THR A 32 -3.72 14.95 3.72
N LEU A 33 -4.92 14.70 4.27
CA LEU A 33 -5.99 15.69 4.24
C LEU A 33 -5.66 16.94 5.06
N ILE A 34 -4.99 16.78 6.21
CA ILE A 34 -4.52 17.90 7.02
C ILE A 34 -3.45 18.70 6.27
N GLU A 35 -2.48 18.03 5.64
CA GLU A 35 -1.46 18.69 4.81
C GLU A 35 -2.06 19.52 3.66
N LEU A 36 -3.09 18.98 3.01
CA LEU A 36 -3.79 19.68 1.93
C LEU A 36 -4.59 20.88 2.43
N ALA A 37 -5.14 20.80 3.64
CA ALA A 37 -5.96 21.86 4.24
C ALA A 37 -5.11 22.95 4.93
N ILE A 38 -3.95 22.58 5.46
CA ILE A 38 -3.08 23.46 6.26
C ILE A 38 -1.65 23.33 5.72
N PRO A 39 -1.23 24.22 4.79
CA PRO A 39 0.08 24.13 4.14
C PRO A 39 1.29 24.15 5.07
N GLU A 40 1.13 24.69 6.28
CA GLU A 40 2.18 24.75 7.30
C GLU A 40 2.59 23.35 7.83
N PHE A 41 1.75 22.34 7.63
CA PHE A 41 2.04 20.94 7.98
C PHE A 41 2.75 20.15 6.87
N GLN A 42 3.15 20.77 5.78
CA GLN A 42 3.78 20.11 4.63
C GLN A 42 5.23 19.64 4.87
N GLU A 43 5.83 19.96 6.01
CA GLU A 43 7.21 19.57 6.29
C GLU A 43 7.29 18.16 6.88
N ASN A 44 7.50 17.15 6.02
CA ASN A 44 8.07 15.82 6.34
C ASN A 44 7.51 15.02 7.54
N GLY A 45 6.47 15.49 8.21
CA GLY A 45 5.96 14.87 9.45
C GLY A 45 5.41 13.46 9.27
N PHE A 46 5.02 13.07 8.06
CA PHE A 46 4.38 11.79 7.79
C PHE A 46 5.28 10.74 7.13
N VAL A 47 6.52 11.07 6.78
CA VAL A 47 7.44 10.12 6.13
C VAL A 47 7.62 8.85 6.95
N PRO A 48 7.81 8.88 8.29
CA PRO A 48 7.86 7.67 9.10
C PRO A 48 6.59 6.83 9.05
N MET A 49 5.42 7.45 8.96
CA MET A 49 4.14 6.75 8.83
C MET A 49 3.99 6.06 7.48
N TYR A 50 4.43 6.70 6.40
CA TYR A 50 4.49 6.08 5.07
C TYR A 50 5.41 4.87 5.06
N PHE A 51 6.56 4.96 5.73
CA PHE A 51 7.50 3.85 5.87
C PHE A 51 6.87 2.67 6.61
N LEU A 52 6.28 2.91 7.78
CA LEU A 52 5.63 1.88 8.59
C LEU A 52 4.46 1.23 7.83
N TRP A 53 3.67 2.03 7.16
CA TRP A 53 2.56 1.54 6.36
C TRP A 53 3.03 0.68 5.18
N ALA A 54 4.03 1.13 4.44
CA ALA A 54 4.58 0.38 3.33
C ALA A 54 5.22 -0.93 3.79
N PHE A 55 5.95 -0.91 4.91
CA PHE A 55 6.54 -2.10 5.51
C PHE A 55 5.47 -3.11 5.92
N ASN A 56 4.46 -2.67 6.67
CA ASN A 56 3.37 -3.53 7.11
C ASN A 56 2.57 -4.09 5.92
N SER A 57 2.27 -3.26 4.93
CA SER A 57 1.52 -3.67 3.74
C SER A 57 2.32 -4.62 2.85
N LEU A 58 3.62 -4.43 2.74
CA LEU A 58 4.51 -5.34 2.01
C LEU A 58 4.56 -6.72 2.68
N THR A 59 4.74 -6.78 4.00
CA THR A 59 4.76 -8.04 4.74
C THR A 59 3.42 -8.76 4.63
N TYR A 60 2.33 -8.04 4.70
CA TYR A 60 0.99 -8.56 4.46
C TYR A 60 0.85 -9.15 3.04
N SER A 61 1.25 -8.40 2.02
CA SER A 61 1.18 -8.85 0.62
C SER A 61 2.03 -10.10 0.36
N LEU A 62 3.22 -10.17 0.97
CA LEU A 62 4.08 -11.35 0.88
C LEU A 62 3.46 -12.57 1.56
N THR A 63 2.79 -12.38 2.69
CA THR A 63 2.10 -13.46 3.41
C THR A 63 0.92 -14.01 2.62
N THR A 64 0.20 -13.14 1.91
CA THR A 64 -0.96 -13.55 1.10
C THR A 64 -0.59 -14.03 -0.30
N ARG A 65 0.66 -13.87 -0.69
CA ARG A 65 1.15 -14.31 -2.00
C ARG A 65 0.97 -15.83 -2.17
N GLY A 66 0.43 -16.20 -3.32
CA GLY A 66 0.22 -17.62 -3.64
C GLY A 66 -1.07 -18.23 -3.07
N THR A 67 -1.88 -17.45 -2.34
CA THR A 67 -3.18 -17.90 -1.83
C THR A 67 -4.25 -18.05 -2.92
N GLY A 68 -4.01 -17.50 -4.11
CA GLY A 68 -4.96 -17.51 -5.22
C GLY A 68 -6.07 -16.45 -5.12
N VAL A 69 -6.08 -15.62 -4.06
CA VAL A 69 -7.09 -14.56 -3.88
C VAL A 69 -6.93 -13.46 -4.92
N PHE A 70 -5.69 -13.04 -5.15
CA PHE A 70 -5.35 -12.05 -6.18
C PHE A 70 -4.70 -12.71 -7.39
N ARG A 71 -4.94 -12.18 -8.57
CA ARG A 71 -4.21 -12.61 -9.76
C ARG A 71 -2.73 -12.21 -9.65
N PRO A 72 -1.80 -13.07 -10.10
CA PRO A 72 -0.35 -12.85 -9.88
C PRO A 72 0.17 -11.50 -10.39
N ILE A 73 -0.38 -10.99 -11.48
CA ILE A 73 0.01 -9.68 -12.02
C ILE A 73 -0.25 -8.55 -11.02
N TYR A 74 -1.40 -8.57 -10.35
CA TYR A 74 -1.78 -7.54 -9.39
C TYR A 74 -1.04 -7.69 -8.07
N GLU A 75 -0.75 -8.91 -7.63
CA GLU A 75 0.14 -9.16 -6.49
C GLU A 75 1.52 -8.56 -6.72
N ASN A 76 2.11 -8.82 -7.89
CA ASN A 76 3.43 -8.32 -8.23
C ASN A 76 3.45 -6.79 -8.31
N LEU A 77 2.44 -6.17 -8.91
CA LEU A 77 2.33 -4.71 -8.98
C LEU A 77 2.20 -4.08 -7.58
N SER A 78 1.41 -4.67 -6.69
CA SER A 78 1.29 -4.24 -5.29
C SER A 78 2.64 -4.29 -4.58
N ILE A 79 3.32 -5.42 -4.67
CA ILE A 79 4.62 -5.64 -4.01
C ILE A 79 5.66 -4.65 -4.54
N LEU A 80 5.75 -4.46 -5.85
CA LEU A 80 6.65 -3.48 -6.46
C LEU A 80 6.34 -2.06 -5.99
N GLY A 81 5.06 -1.71 -5.89
CA GLY A 81 4.63 -0.41 -5.41
C GLY A 81 5.04 -0.17 -3.95
N PHE A 82 4.77 -1.12 -3.06
CA PHE A 82 5.17 -1.00 -1.65
C PHE A 82 6.68 -0.99 -1.45
N LEU A 83 7.42 -1.80 -2.22
CA LEU A 83 8.89 -1.77 -2.21
C LEU A 83 9.42 -0.40 -2.62
N SER A 84 8.87 0.20 -3.66
CA SER A 84 9.26 1.54 -4.12
C SER A 84 9.06 2.59 -3.03
N ILE A 85 7.89 2.59 -2.37
CA ILE A 85 7.59 3.50 -1.26
C ILE A 85 8.54 3.26 -0.08
N LEU A 86 8.77 2.00 0.26
CA LEU A 86 9.65 1.61 1.36
C LEU A 86 11.09 2.06 1.13
N ILE A 87 11.61 1.87 -0.07
CA ILE A 87 12.96 2.31 -0.45
C ILE A 87 13.06 3.83 -0.40
N GLY A 88 12.09 4.55 -0.98
CA GLY A 88 12.10 6.01 -1.00
C GLY A 88 12.01 6.62 0.39
N THR A 89 11.07 6.15 1.20
CA THR A 89 10.90 6.65 2.57
C THR A 89 12.03 6.22 3.50
N GLY A 90 12.53 4.99 3.35
CA GLY A 90 13.66 4.49 4.11
C GLY A 90 14.95 5.24 3.82
N ALA A 91 15.23 5.56 2.56
CA ALA A 91 16.39 6.37 2.18
C ALA A 91 16.33 7.75 2.83
N ASN A 92 15.15 8.36 2.86
CA ASN A 92 14.96 9.65 3.52
C ASN A 92 15.18 9.57 5.04
N ILE A 93 14.59 8.57 5.71
CA ILE A 93 14.64 8.45 7.17
C ILE A 93 16.04 8.07 7.66
N PHE A 94 16.68 7.08 7.03
CA PHE A 94 17.91 6.49 7.54
C PHE A 94 19.17 7.15 6.99
N PHE A 95 19.10 7.76 5.80
CA PHE A 95 20.25 8.33 5.11
C PHE A 95 20.12 9.82 4.82
N ASP A 96 19.03 10.44 5.26
CA ASP A 96 18.71 11.84 4.94
C ASP A 96 18.83 12.15 3.43
N TYR A 97 18.47 11.15 2.61
CA TYR A 97 18.59 11.23 1.16
C TYR A 97 17.26 11.62 0.53
N THR A 98 17.26 12.73 -0.16
CA THR A 98 16.12 13.13 -1.00
C THR A 98 16.48 12.87 -2.46
N PRO A 99 15.71 12.03 -3.18
CA PRO A 99 15.97 11.75 -4.58
C PRO A 99 15.98 13.04 -5.42
N PRO A 100 16.95 13.18 -6.35
CA PRO A 100 16.93 14.28 -7.32
C PRO A 100 15.62 14.29 -8.14
N GLU A 101 15.21 15.47 -8.59
CA GLU A 101 13.99 15.61 -9.41
C GLU A 101 13.95 14.69 -10.63
N SER A 102 15.13 14.39 -11.19
CA SER A 102 15.25 13.50 -12.36
C SER A 102 14.81 12.05 -12.11
N ILE A 103 14.87 11.57 -10.87
CA ILE A 103 14.48 10.19 -10.50
C ILE A 103 13.19 10.12 -9.69
N GLN A 104 12.66 11.24 -9.21
CA GLN A 104 11.38 11.28 -8.49
C GLN A 104 10.23 10.60 -9.26
N PRO A 105 10.11 10.71 -10.58
CA PRO A 105 9.08 10.01 -11.34
C PRO A 105 9.07 8.49 -11.17
N ILE A 106 10.21 7.88 -10.86
CA ILE A 106 10.31 6.43 -10.59
C ILE A 106 9.48 6.04 -9.37
N PHE A 107 9.50 6.87 -8.32
CA PHE A 107 8.67 6.66 -7.13
C PHE A 107 7.18 6.89 -7.43
N GLY A 108 6.86 7.84 -8.29
CA GLY A 108 5.50 8.05 -8.78
C GLY A 108 4.96 6.82 -9.52
N ILE A 109 5.78 6.17 -10.34
CA ILE A 109 5.44 4.91 -11.01
C ILE A 109 5.16 3.81 -9.96
N GLY A 110 5.94 3.75 -8.89
CA GLY A 110 5.72 2.84 -7.78
C GLY A 110 4.36 3.04 -7.12
N TRP A 111 3.96 4.28 -6.87
CA TRP A 111 2.63 4.61 -6.36
C TRP A 111 1.51 4.16 -7.31
N ILE A 112 1.66 4.42 -8.61
CA ILE A 112 0.71 3.99 -9.63
C ILE A 112 0.62 2.45 -9.66
N ALA A 113 1.75 1.77 -9.63
CA ALA A 113 1.80 0.30 -9.59
C ALA A 113 1.05 -0.25 -8.35
N MET A 114 1.22 0.37 -7.19
CA MET A 114 0.53 0.01 -5.96
C MET A 114 -0.99 0.23 -6.10
N VAL A 115 -1.42 1.37 -6.64
CA VAL A 115 -2.84 1.67 -6.85
C VAL A 115 -3.49 0.69 -7.83
N ILE A 116 -2.83 0.39 -8.92
CA ILE A 116 -3.33 -0.60 -9.90
C ILE A 116 -3.34 -2.00 -9.27
N GLY A 117 -2.25 -2.41 -8.67
CA GLY A 117 -2.13 -3.75 -8.08
C GLY A 117 -3.12 -3.98 -6.96
N LEU A 118 -3.20 -3.10 -6.00
CA LEU A 118 -4.10 -3.26 -4.85
C LEU A 118 -5.53 -2.82 -5.17
N GLY A 119 -5.72 -1.71 -5.84
CA GLY A 119 -7.05 -1.15 -6.15
C GLY A 119 -7.77 -1.95 -7.23
N TYR A 120 -7.22 -1.99 -8.41
CA TYR A 120 -7.82 -2.73 -9.52
C TYR A 120 -7.75 -4.25 -9.31
N GLY A 121 -6.66 -4.73 -8.70
CA GLY A 121 -6.54 -6.13 -8.31
C GLY A 121 -7.61 -6.58 -7.32
N SER A 122 -7.96 -5.75 -6.35
CA SER A 122 -9.07 -6.01 -5.42
C SER A 122 -10.42 -6.03 -6.14
N TYR A 123 -10.64 -5.12 -7.07
CA TYR A 123 -11.86 -5.11 -7.88
C TYR A 123 -12.02 -6.41 -8.69
N VAL A 124 -10.97 -6.86 -9.34
CA VAL A 124 -10.99 -8.11 -10.12
C VAL A 124 -11.17 -9.31 -9.20
N ALA A 125 -10.48 -9.35 -8.05
CA ALA A 125 -10.59 -10.43 -7.07
C ALA A 125 -12.00 -10.53 -6.48
N TRP A 126 -12.66 -9.41 -6.21
CA TRP A 126 -14.07 -9.39 -5.80
C TRP A 126 -14.98 -9.96 -6.88
N GLY A 127 -14.76 -9.61 -8.15
CA GLY A 127 -15.49 -10.17 -9.27
C GLY A 127 -15.32 -11.70 -9.37
N ASP A 128 -14.09 -12.18 -9.25
CA ASP A 128 -13.78 -13.61 -9.26
C ASP A 128 -14.47 -14.35 -8.08
N LYS A 129 -14.43 -13.76 -6.88
CA LYS A 129 -15.08 -14.32 -5.68
C LYS A 129 -16.61 -14.40 -5.83
N MET A 130 -17.22 -13.35 -6.36
CA MET A 130 -18.69 -13.33 -6.59
C MET A 130 -19.11 -14.34 -7.66
N SER A 131 -18.35 -14.48 -8.75
CA SER A 131 -18.59 -15.48 -9.78
C SER A 131 -18.48 -16.90 -9.23
N SER A 132 -17.49 -17.16 -8.38
CA SER A 132 -17.31 -18.46 -7.70
C SER A 132 -18.48 -18.78 -6.74
N SER A 133 -19.02 -17.79 -6.06
CA SER A 133 -20.16 -17.96 -5.14
C SER A 133 -21.50 -18.20 -5.87
N ALA A 134 -21.61 -17.79 -7.14
CA ALA A 134 -22.81 -17.99 -7.96
C ALA A 134 -22.90 -19.41 -8.57
N GLU A 135 -21.79 -20.14 -8.57
CA GLU A 135 -21.72 -21.55 -9.01
C GLU A 135 -22.04 -22.49 -7.84
#